data_edf41b44ad4cab8013c199ff30489404
#
_entry.id   edf41b44ad4cab8013c199ff30489404
#
_cell.length_a   1.000
_cell.length_b   1.000
_cell.length_c   1.000
_cell.angle_alpha   90.00
_cell.angle_beta   90.00
_cell.angle_gamma   90.00
#
_symmetry.space_group_name_H-M   'P 1'
#
loop_
_entity.id
_entity.type
_entity.pdbx_description
1 polymer ?
#
loop_
_entity_poly.entity_id
_entity_poly.type
_entity_poly.pdbx_seq_one_letter_code
_entity_poly.pdbx_strand_id
1 'polypeptide(L)'
;MINTPGVPSNGLSHHVEPYNLTRFIPEVQKGLQKLQLLRDGISIEPIIKKIADWDSPLEQVFYVTSLYLKISKRIHSKIRIEEQYRVLSGGKRYAVDFRLSFADEMFPDFDPFIAFVECDSRAFHDRSPEELTKDRQRWRELQRQGAKVYPFSGKELLKTPEKCVIECVKDLQRDMITRRELLMQAFL
;
A
#
# COMPACT_ATOMS: atom_id res chain seq x y z
N MET A 1 -59.97 -15.96 -16.97
CA MET A 1 -59.04 -16.24 -15.89
C MET A 1 -57.72 -16.56 -16.53
N ILE A 2 -56.78 -15.67 -16.48
CA ILE A 2 -55.44 -15.84 -17.10
C ILE A 2 -54.48 -16.11 -15.95
N ASN A 3 -53.94 -17.35 -15.95
CA ASN A 3 -52.91 -17.78 -15.01
C ASN A 3 -51.57 -17.17 -15.42
N THR A 4 -51.05 -16.31 -14.55
CA THR A 4 -49.64 -15.83 -14.61
C THR A 4 -48.73 -16.84 -13.94
N PRO A 5 -47.67 -17.33 -14.62
CA PRO A 5 -46.71 -18.21 -13.99
C PRO A 5 -45.81 -17.43 -13.04
N GLY A 6 -45.67 -17.91 -11.79
CA GLY A 6 -44.80 -17.35 -10.77
C GLY A 6 -43.34 -17.40 -11.19
N VAL A 7 -42.68 -16.28 -11.02
CA VAL A 7 -41.21 -16.14 -11.15
C VAL A 7 -40.57 -16.83 -9.95
N PRO A 8 -39.67 -17.80 -10.15
CA PRO A 8 -38.92 -18.37 -9.03
C PRO A 8 -37.92 -17.34 -8.49
N SER A 9 -38.07 -16.96 -7.23
CA SER A 9 -37.09 -16.18 -6.49
C SER A 9 -35.86 -17.06 -6.21
N ASN A 10 -34.90 -17.04 -7.13
CA ASN A 10 -33.57 -17.61 -6.88
C ASN A 10 -32.81 -16.71 -5.89
N GLY A 11 -33.14 -16.87 -4.61
CA GLY A 11 -32.31 -16.38 -3.52
C GLY A 11 -31.05 -17.24 -3.41
N LEU A 12 -30.04 -16.97 -4.23
CA LEU A 12 -28.69 -17.45 -4.01
C LEU A 12 -28.10 -16.63 -2.84
N SER A 13 -28.41 -17.04 -1.62
CA SER A 13 -27.58 -16.70 -0.47
C SER A 13 -26.26 -17.45 -0.65
N HIS A 14 -25.27 -16.80 -1.25
CA HIS A 14 -23.90 -17.25 -1.18
C HIS A 14 -23.48 -17.21 0.29
N HIS A 15 -23.66 -18.32 1.00
CA HIS A 15 -22.95 -18.59 2.23
C HIS A 15 -21.46 -18.68 1.88
N VAL A 16 -20.79 -17.53 1.92
CA VAL A 16 -19.33 -17.49 1.87
C VAL A 16 -18.88 -18.10 3.19
N GLU A 17 -18.28 -19.29 3.16
CA GLU A 17 -17.65 -19.85 4.36
C GLU A 17 -16.69 -18.82 4.93
N PRO A 18 -16.72 -18.59 6.26
CA PRO A 18 -15.85 -17.62 6.89
C PRO A 18 -14.38 -18.03 6.65
N TYR A 19 -13.61 -17.18 6.00
CA TYR A 19 -12.19 -17.42 5.79
C TYR A 19 -11.48 -17.66 7.12
N ASN A 20 -10.63 -18.70 7.19
CA ASN A 20 -9.79 -18.92 8.35
C ASN A 20 -8.68 -17.86 8.39
N LEU A 21 -8.90 -16.81 9.18
CA LEU A 21 -7.96 -15.69 9.36
C LEU A 21 -7.01 -15.89 10.53
N THR A 22 -7.13 -16.99 11.28
CA THR A 22 -6.37 -17.19 12.54
C THR A 22 -4.85 -17.25 12.36
N ARG A 23 -4.38 -17.52 11.15
CA ARG A 23 -2.95 -17.51 10.80
C ARG A 23 -2.33 -16.12 10.71
N PHE A 24 -3.13 -15.06 10.66
CA PHE A 24 -2.68 -13.69 10.57
C PHE A 24 -2.70 -13.02 11.93
N ILE A 25 -1.84 -12.03 12.14
CA ILE A 25 -1.87 -11.20 13.34
C ILE A 25 -3.17 -10.39 13.41
N PRO A 26 -3.61 -9.95 14.62
CA PRO A 26 -4.90 -9.25 14.79
C PRO A 26 -5.08 -8.03 13.90
N GLU A 27 -4.03 -7.27 13.63
CA GLU A 27 -4.06 -6.06 12.78
C GLU A 27 -4.39 -6.40 11.33
N VAL A 28 -3.82 -7.49 10.80
CA VAL A 28 -4.11 -8.00 9.44
C VAL A 28 -5.55 -8.51 9.39
N GLN A 29 -5.99 -9.30 10.37
CA GLN A 29 -7.36 -9.79 10.47
C GLN A 29 -8.37 -8.63 10.44
N LYS A 30 -8.14 -7.60 11.25
CA LYS A 30 -8.98 -6.39 11.30
C LYS A 30 -9.01 -5.66 9.95
N GLY A 31 -7.88 -5.56 9.26
CA GLY A 31 -7.80 -4.96 7.94
C GLY A 31 -8.59 -5.74 6.88
N LEU A 32 -8.48 -7.08 6.88
CA LEU A 32 -9.22 -7.96 5.97
C LEU A 32 -10.73 -7.89 6.24
N GLN A 33 -11.16 -7.86 7.51
CA GLN A 33 -12.56 -7.67 7.89
C GLN A 33 -13.11 -6.31 7.40
N LYS A 34 -12.35 -5.23 7.54
CA LYS A 34 -12.73 -3.92 7.00
C LYS A 34 -12.90 -3.97 5.47
N LEU A 35 -12.01 -4.65 4.75
CA LEU A 35 -12.11 -4.82 3.30
C LEU A 35 -13.37 -5.61 2.90
N GLN A 36 -13.69 -6.66 3.62
CA GLN A 36 -14.89 -7.47 3.38
C GLN A 36 -16.18 -6.66 3.57
N LEU A 37 -16.22 -5.78 4.59
CA LEU A 37 -17.38 -4.92 4.89
C LEU A 37 -17.59 -3.79 3.87
N LEU A 38 -16.54 -3.34 3.15
CA LEU A 38 -16.65 -2.21 2.21
C LEU A 38 -17.44 -2.55 0.94
N ARG A 39 -17.53 -3.82 0.59
CA ARG A 39 -18.23 -4.26 -0.62
C ARG A 39 -18.90 -5.61 -0.37
N ASP A 40 -20.21 -5.59 -0.22
CA ASP A 40 -21.01 -6.82 -0.31
C ASP A 40 -20.69 -7.53 -1.63
N GLY A 41 -20.05 -8.71 -1.56
CA GLY A 41 -19.76 -9.56 -2.72
C GLY A 41 -18.33 -9.50 -3.27
N ILE A 42 -17.40 -8.70 -2.76
CA ILE A 42 -15.98 -8.85 -3.13
C ILE A 42 -15.32 -9.93 -2.29
N SER A 43 -14.91 -11.00 -2.97
CA SER A 43 -14.06 -12.01 -2.35
C SER A 43 -12.71 -11.40 -1.95
N ILE A 44 -12.35 -11.51 -0.66
CA ILE A 44 -11.01 -11.17 -0.16
C ILE A 44 -10.01 -12.31 -0.35
N GLU A 45 -10.46 -13.45 -0.89
CA GLU A 45 -9.64 -14.64 -1.11
C GLU A 45 -8.36 -14.39 -1.91
N PRO A 46 -8.38 -13.61 -3.03
CA PRO A 46 -7.15 -13.28 -3.75
C PRO A 46 -6.14 -12.52 -2.90
N ILE A 47 -6.62 -11.64 -2.01
CA ILE A 47 -5.76 -10.89 -1.09
C ILE A 47 -5.15 -11.84 -0.07
N ILE A 48 -5.99 -12.70 0.54
CA ILE A 48 -5.53 -13.71 1.51
C ILE A 48 -4.49 -14.63 0.88
N LYS A 49 -4.74 -15.16 -0.32
CA LYS A 49 -3.78 -16.01 -1.04
C LYS A 49 -2.46 -15.28 -1.29
N LYS A 50 -2.52 -14.02 -1.70
CA LYS A 50 -1.34 -13.21 -1.99
C LYS A 50 -0.45 -13.01 -0.77
N ILE A 51 -1.03 -12.63 0.37
CA ILE A 51 -0.27 -12.29 1.57
C ILE A 51 0.08 -13.50 2.46
N ALA A 52 -0.50 -14.67 2.15
CA ALA A 52 -0.37 -15.86 2.98
C ALA A 52 1.07 -16.37 3.10
N ASP A 53 1.84 -16.20 2.03
CA ASP A 53 3.21 -16.68 1.91
C ASP A 53 4.24 -15.59 2.23
N TRP A 54 3.79 -14.43 2.72
CA TRP A 54 4.69 -13.36 3.14
C TRP A 54 5.20 -13.60 4.56
N ASP A 55 6.49 -13.60 4.73
CA ASP A 55 7.15 -13.83 6.03
C ASP A 55 6.98 -12.64 6.99
N SER A 56 6.73 -11.44 6.48
CA SER A 56 6.63 -10.22 7.27
C SER A 56 5.19 -9.82 7.58
N PRO A 57 4.73 -9.98 8.83
CA PRO A 57 3.41 -9.50 9.25
C PRO A 57 3.24 -7.98 9.10
N LEU A 58 4.32 -7.20 9.20
CA LEU A 58 4.26 -5.74 9.05
C LEU A 58 3.98 -5.33 7.60
N GLU A 59 4.56 -6.04 6.63
CA GLU A 59 4.25 -5.85 5.22
C GLU A 59 2.79 -6.22 4.93
N GLN A 60 2.29 -7.31 5.52
CA GLN A 60 0.88 -7.68 5.40
C GLN A 60 -0.04 -6.57 5.93
N VAL A 61 0.28 -5.97 7.10
CA VAL A 61 -0.47 -4.84 7.68
C VAL A 61 -0.47 -3.64 6.73
N PHE A 62 0.70 -3.23 6.23
CA PHE A 62 0.83 -2.10 5.33
C PHE A 62 0.03 -2.31 4.04
N TYR A 63 0.16 -3.48 3.42
CA TYR A 63 -0.53 -3.82 2.18
C TYR A 63 -2.06 -3.83 2.32
N VAL A 64 -2.57 -4.56 3.31
CA VAL A 64 -4.03 -4.67 3.56
C VAL A 64 -4.62 -3.31 3.89
N THR A 65 -3.91 -2.50 4.69
CA THR A 65 -4.32 -1.12 5.01
C THR A 65 -4.35 -0.24 3.76
N SER A 66 -3.34 -0.34 2.91
CA SER A 66 -3.27 0.40 1.65
C SER A 66 -4.43 0.08 0.72
N LEU A 67 -4.77 -1.21 0.58
CA LEU A 67 -5.94 -1.65 -0.19
C LEU A 67 -7.25 -1.12 0.40
N TYR A 68 -7.41 -1.21 1.72
CA TYR A 68 -8.57 -0.67 2.41
C TYR A 68 -8.77 0.83 2.13
N LEU A 69 -7.72 1.63 2.28
CA LEU A 69 -7.77 3.06 2.03
C LEU A 69 -8.06 3.41 0.57
N LYS A 70 -7.52 2.62 -0.37
CA LYS A 70 -7.76 2.79 -1.80
C LYS A 70 -9.20 2.45 -2.19
N ILE A 71 -9.73 1.33 -1.73
CA ILE A 71 -11.10 0.88 -2.02
C ILE A 71 -12.13 1.79 -1.34
N SER A 72 -11.88 2.24 -0.12
CA SER A 72 -12.71 3.21 0.61
C SER A 72 -12.60 4.65 0.08
N LYS A 73 -11.81 4.89 -0.98
CA LYS A 73 -11.55 6.19 -1.59
C LYS A 73 -10.93 7.23 -0.63
N ARG A 74 -10.30 6.78 0.44
CA ARG A 74 -9.58 7.66 1.39
C ARG A 74 -8.20 8.06 0.88
N ILE A 75 -7.65 7.32 -0.09
CA ILE A 75 -6.51 7.71 -0.92
C ILE A 75 -6.89 7.62 -2.39
N HIS A 76 -6.12 8.29 -3.23
CA HIS A 76 -6.40 8.37 -4.66
C HIS A 76 -6.30 6.99 -5.33
N SER A 77 -7.31 6.63 -6.14
CA SER A 77 -7.41 5.31 -6.79
C SER A 77 -6.24 4.99 -7.73
N LYS A 78 -5.58 6.01 -8.29
CA LYS A 78 -4.46 5.88 -9.23
C LYS A 78 -3.10 5.69 -8.55
N ILE A 79 -3.02 5.75 -7.23
CA ILE A 79 -1.82 5.33 -6.52
C ILE A 79 -1.56 3.86 -6.84
N ARG A 80 -0.40 3.56 -7.42
CA ARG A 80 0.07 2.19 -7.60
C ARG A 80 0.84 1.76 -6.37
N ILE A 81 0.65 0.52 -5.96
CA ILE A 81 1.31 -0.10 -4.82
C ILE A 81 1.93 -1.39 -5.34
N GLU A 82 3.24 -1.43 -5.37
CA GLU A 82 4.03 -2.55 -5.86
C GLU A 82 4.84 -3.10 -4.69
N GLU A 83 4.64 -4.37 -4.38
CA GLU A 83 5.32 -5.07 -3.29
C GLU A 83 6.66 -5.63 -3.75
N GLN A 84 7.60 -5.81 -2.80
CA GLN A 84 8.92 -6.41 -3.01
C GLN A 84 9.63 -5.83 -4.25
N TYR A 85 9.58 -4.50 -4.37
CA TYR A 85 10.08 -3.82 -5.55
C TYR A 85 11.60 -3.80 -5.58
N ARG A 86 12.17 -4.11 -6.74
CA ARG A 86 13.62 -4.10 -6.97
C ARG A 86 14.03 -2.85 -7.73
N VAL A 87 14.99 -2.10 -7.18
CA VAL A 87 15.53 -0.88 -7.76
C VAL A 87 17.03 -1.02 -7.99
N LEU A 88 17.52 -0.52 -9.11
CA LEU A 88 18.94 -0.42 -9.43
C LEU A 88 19.39 1.01 -9.16
N SER A 89 20.35 1.21 -8.25
CA SER A 89 20.92 2.52 -7.94
C SER A 89 22.40 2.41 -7.68
N GLY A 90 23.21 3.28 -8.31
CA GLY A 90 24.68 3.26 -8.16
C GLY A 90 25.33 1.93 -8.53
N GLY A 91 24.74 1.20 -9.50
CA GLY A 91 25.22 -0.14 -9.90
C GLY A 91 24.85 -1.27 -8.93
N LYS A 92 24.12 -0.98 -7.85
CA LYS A 92 23.68 -1.96 -6.86
C LYS A 92 22.18 -2.20 -6.97
N ARG A 93 21.75 -3.43 -6.71
CA ARG A 93 20.34 -3.81 -6.62
C ARG A 93 19.88 -3.73 -5.18
N TYR A 94 18.79 -3.02 -4.95
CA TYR A 94 18.11 -2.91 -3.66
C TYR A 94 16.71 -3.51 -3.78
N ALA A 95 16.26 -4.21 -2.76
CA ALA A 95 14.86 -4.57 -2.58
C ALA A 95 14.25 -3.60 -1.58
N VAL A 96 13.06 -3.07 -1.86
CA VAL A 96 12.25 -2.29 -0.95
C VAL A 96 10.92 -3.01 -0.75
N ASP A 97 10.34 -2.94 0.43
CA ASP A 97 9.13 -3.70 0.73
C ASP A 97 7.97 -3.22 -0.15
N PHE A 98 7.84 -1.90 -0.33
CA PHE A 98 6.85 -1.34 -1.25
C PHE A 98 7.39 -0.15 -2.03
N ARG A 99 6.94 -0.06 -3.28
CA ARG A 99 6.99 1.15 -4.09
C ARG A 99 5.58 1.69 -4.27
N LEU A 100 5.34 2.91 -3.81
CA LEU A 100 4.15 3.67 -4.15
C LEU A 100 4.51 4.62 -5.28
N SER A 101 3.66 4.70 -6.30
CA SER A 101 3.87 5.66 -7.39
C SER A 101 2.57 6.34 -7.78
N PHE A 102 2.71 7.62 -8.18
CA PHE A 102 1.62 8.46 -8.63
C PHE A 102 2.03 9.21 -9.88
N ALA A 103 1.44 8.85 -11.02
CA ALA A 103 1.66 9.52 -12.30
C ALA A 103 0.75 10.74 -12.42
N ASP A 104 1.28 11.82 -12.98
CA ASP A 104 0.51 13.03 -13.26
C ASP A 104 -0.12 12.93 -14.64
N GLU A 105 -1.45 12.90 -14.71
CA GLU A 105 -2.18 12.80 -15.98
C GLU A 105 -2.20 14.09 -16.80
N MET A 106 -2.00 15.23 -16.16
CA MET A 106 -1.84 16.49 -16.90
C MET A 106 -0.49 16.59 -17.62
N PHE A 107 0.49 15.86 -17.11
CA PHE A 107 1.84 15.85 -17.64
C PHE A 107 2.36 14.41 -17.74
N PRO A 108 1.80 13.60 -18.67
CA PRO A 108 2.09 12.16 -18.77
C PRO A 108 3.53 11.83 -19.16
N ASP A 109 4.23 12.78 -19.79
CA ASP A 109 5.64 12.61 -20.23
C ASP A 109 6.64 12.76 -19.08
N PHE A 110 6.19 13.21 -17.91
CA PHE A 110 7.06 13.30 -16.74
C PHE A 110 7.06 12.00 -15.94
N ASP A 111 8.20 11.71 -15.32
CA ASP A 111 8.33 10.59 -14.40
C ASP A 111 7.32 10.68 -13.26
N PRO A 112 6.76 9.53 -12.84
CA PRO A 112 5.86 9.48 -11.70
C PRO A 112 6.58 9.89 -10.40
N PHE A 113 5.82 10.44 -9.46
CA PHE A 113 6.30 10.61 -8.09
C PHE A 113 6.39 9.26 -7.40
N ILE A 114 7.50 9.01 -6.70
CA ILE A 114 7.81 7.70 -6.11
C ILE A 114 8.08 7.85 -4.62
N ALA A 115 7.49 6.95 -3.84
CA ALA A 115 7.84 6.70 -2.44
C ALA A 115 8.24 5.24 -2.27
N PHE A 116 9.36 4.99 -1.63
CA PHE A 116 9.78 3.68 -1.17
C PHE A 116 9.43 3.52 0.31
N VAL A 117 8.84 2.39 0.65
CA VAL A 117 8.45 2.07 2.03
C VAL A 117 9.22 0.85 2.49
N GLU A 118 9.73 0.93 3.70
CA GLU A 118 10.42 -0.12 4.43
C GLU A 118 9.65 -0.41 5.72
N CYS A 119 9.22 -1.66 5.89
CA CYS A 119 8.49 -2.13 7.06
C CYS A 119 9.46 -2.77 8.06
N ASP A 120 10.02 -1.96 8.95
CA ASP A 120 11.10 -2.38 9.81
C ASP A 120 10.62 -3.08 11.08
N SER A 121 10.89 -4.38 11.16
CA SER A 121 10.54 -5.19 12.33
C SER A 121 11.47 -4.99 13.53
N ARG A 122 12.69 -4.47 13.31
CA ARG A 122 13.66 -4.29 14.36
C ARG A 122 13.49 -2.96 15.09
N ALA A 123 13.52 -3.01 16.41
CA ALA A 123 13.58 -1.79 17.21
C ALA A 123 14.90 -1.05 16.92
N PHE A 124 14.83 0.29 16.85
CA PHE A 124 15.98 1.13 16.55
C PHE A 124 17.16 0.92 17.53
N HIS A 125 16.84 0.46 18.75
CA HIS A 125 17.82 0.19 19.83
C HIS A 125 18.61 -1.10 19.63
N ASP A 126 18.13 -2.00 18.76
CA ASP A 126 18.73 -3.33 18.58
C ASP A 126 19.75 -3.35 17.44
N ARG A 127 20.05 -2.18 16.84
CA ARG A 127 20.98 -2.05 15.71
C ARG A 127 22.33 -1.54 16.16
N SER A 128 23.38 -2.13 15.61
CA SER A 128 24.73 -1.60 15.76
C SER A 128 24.88 -0.27 15.00
N PRO A 129 25.87 0.57 15.40
CA PRO A 129 26.20 1.80 14.66
C PRO A 129 26.52 1.54 13.17
N GLU A 130 27.14 0.41 12.87
CA GLU A 130 27.51 -0.03 11.52
C GLU A 130 26.26 -0.35 10.69
N GLU A 131 25.26 -1.04 11.25
CA GLU A 131 24.00 -1.35 10.61
C GLU A 131 23.21 -0.05 10.31
N LEU A 132 23.12 0.86 11.29
CA LEU A 132 22.50 2.16 11.11
C LEU A 132 23.18 2.99 10.00
N THR A 133 24.50 2.89 9.89
CA THR A 133 25.26 3.57 8.84
C THR A 133 24.94 3.00 7.46
N LYS A 134 24.87 1.66 7.34
CA LYS A 134 24.49 0.97 6.09
C LYS A 134 23.05 1.34 5.67
N ASP A 135 22.09 1.34 6.60
CA ASP A 135 20.71 1.72 6.31
C ASP A 135 20.62 3.17 5.81
N ARG A 136 21.31 4.10 6.48
CA ARG A 136 21.36 5.50 6.03
C ARG A 136 22.00 5.68 4.66
N GLN A 137 23.04 4.90 4.34
CA GLN A 137 23.66 4.89 3.02
C GLN A 137 22.67 4.37 1.98
N ARG A 138 21.98 3.26 2.27
CA ARG A 138 20.97 2.68 1.40
C ARG A 138 19.84 3.67 1.11
N TRP A 139 19.31 4.34 2.13
CA TRP A 139 18.26 5.34 1.95
C TRP A 139 18.70 6.52 1.08
N ARG A 140 19.94 7.03 1.27
CA ARG A 140 20.48 8.08 0.40
C ARG A 140 20.60 7.63 -1.05
N GLU A 141 21.00 6.38 -1.30
CA GLU A 141 21.05 5.83 -2.65
C GLU A 141 19.66 5.74 -3.28
N LEU A 142 18.66 5.30 -2.52
CA LEU A 142 17.28 5.25 -2.98
C LEU A 142 16.73 6.66 -3.26
N GLN A 143 17.03 7.64 -2.42
CA GLN A 143 16.63 9.04 -2.62
C GLN A 143 17.23 9.68 -3.87
N ARG A 144 18.43 9.25 -4.31
CA ARG A 144 19.03 9.71 -5.57
C ARG A 144 18.23 9.32 -6.81
N GLN A 145 17.30 8.38 -6.68
CA GLN A 145 16.34 8.02 -7.73
C GLN A 145 15.13 8.99 -7.79
N GLY A 146 15.18 10.11 -7.08
CA GLY A 146 14.05 11.04 -6.99
C GLY A 146 12.89 10.54 -6.11
N ALA A 147 13.09 9.45 -5.37
CA ALA A 147 12.07 8.86 -4.51
C ALA A 147 12.22 9.35 -3.06
N LYS A 148 11.09 9.48 -2.35
CA LYS A 148 11.10 9.59 -0.88
C LYS A 148 11.22 8.21 -0.27
N VAL A 149 11.89 8.08 0.88
CA VAL A 149 12.05 6.82 1.61
C VAL A 149 11.39 6.94 2.98
N TYR A 150 10.49 6.00 3.26
CA TYR A 150 9.71 5.92 4.51
C TYR A 150 10.03 4.62 5.25
N PRO A 151 10.96 4.66 6.22
CA PRO A 151 11.20 3.54 7.11
C PRO A 151 10.21 3.59 8.27
N PHE A 152 9.16 2.80 8.23
CA PHE A 152 8.21 2.68 9.33
C PHE A 152 8.61 1.57 10.29
N SER A 153 8.66 1.89 11.57
CA SER A 153 8.87 0.91 12.62
C SER A 153 7.65 0.00 12.80
N GLY A 154 7.86 -1.20 13.32
CA GLY A 154 6.77 -2.10 13.69
C GLY A 154 5.75 -1.45 14.62
N LYS A 155 6.20 -0.61 15.57
CA LYS A 155 5.31 0.12 16.48
C LYS A 155 4.36 1.07 15.76
N GLU A 156 4.85 1.81 14.75
CA GLU A 156 4.01 2.71 13.94
C GLU A 156 3.00 1.94 13.11
N LEU A 157 3.46 0.89 12.42
CA LEU A 157 2.61 0.06 11.57
C LEU A 157 1.53 -0.67 12.35
N LEU A 158 1.82 -1.18 13.53
CA LEU A 158 0.83 -1.86 14.36
C LEU A 158 -0.15 -0.88 15.03
N LYS A 159 0.33 0.30 15.45
CA LYS A 159 -0.49 1.27 16.16
C LYS A 159 -1.33 2.16 15.26
N THR A 160 -0.75 2.65 14.16
CA THR A 160 -1.37 3.65 13.27
C THR A 160 -1.12 3.37 11.79
N PRO A 161 -1.45 2.17 11.28
CA PRO A 161 -1.10 1.79 9.90
C PRO A 161 -1.72 2.73 8.84
N GLU A 162 -2.95 3.19 9.08
CA GLU A 162 -3.62 4.13 8.16
C GLU A 162 -2.85 5.45 8.06
N LYS A 163 -2.28 5.94 9.18
CA LYS A 163 -1.48 7.17 9.18
C LYS A 163 -0.21 7.01 8.35
N CYS A 164 0.49 5.88 8.47
CA CYS A 164 1.69 5.59 7.70
C CYS A 164 1.42 5.63 6.18
N VAL A 165 0.37 4.95 5.74
CA VAL A 165 0.00 4.95 4.31
C VAL A 165 -0.42 6.35 3.84
N ILE A 166 -1.25 7.05 4.62
CA ILE A 166 -1.73 8.40 4.26
C ILE A 166 -0.58 9.40 4.18
N GLU A 167 0.43 9.30 5.04
CA GLU A 167 1.62 10.15 5.01
C GLU A 167 2.34 10.04 3.67
N CYS A 168 2.68 8.82 3.24
CA CYS A 168 3.32 8.59 1.94
C CYS A 168 2.49 9.18 0.79
N VAL A 169 1.18 8.91 0.77
CA VAL A 169 0.30 9.34 -0.32
C VAL A 169 0.14 10.86 -0.35
N LYS A 170 -0.03 11.51 0.80
CA LYS A 170 -0.14 12.97 0.88
C LYS A 170 1.11 13.66 0.37
N ASP A 171 2.27 13.12 0.65
CA ASP A 171 3.52 13.69 0.18
C ASP A 171 3.69 13.56 -1.34
N LEU A 172 3.32 12.40 -1.92
CA LEU A 172 3.30 12.24 -3.38
C LEU A 172 2.31 13.22 -4.04
N GLN A 173 1.14 13.41 -3.45
CA GLN A 173 0.15 14.37 -3.96
C GLN A 173 0.63 15.81 -3.85
N ARG A 174 1.30 16.19 -2.75
CA ARG A 174 1.88 17.51 -2.56
C ARG A 174 2.95 17.79 -3.61
N ASP A 175 3.85 16.85 -3.84
CA ASP A 175 4.91 17.00 -4.85
C ASP A 175 4.34 17.18 -6.25
N MET A 176 3.25 16.45 -6.57
CA MET A 176 2.53 16.62 -7.83
C MET A 176 1.93 18.03 -7.97
N ILE A 177 1.27 18.53 -6.93
CA ILE A 177 0.68 19.87 -6.93
C ILE A 177 1.78 20.92 -7.12
N THR A 178 2.86 20.83 -6.36
CA THR A 178 3.99 21.76 -6.45
C THR A 178 4.60 21.77 -7.86
N ARG A 179 4.79 20.60 -8.48
CA ARG A 179 5.30 20.51 -9.86
C ARG A 179 4.34 21.17 -10.84
N ARG A 180 3.05 20.95 -10.71
CA ARG A 180 2.04 21.61 -11.58
C ARG A 180 2.08 23.12 -11.46
N GLU A 181 2.15 23.65 -10.26
CA GLU A 181 2.25 25.10 -10.02
C GLU A 181 3.50 25.71 -10.69
N LEU A 182 4.66 25.05 -10.54
CA LEU A 182 5.91 25.49 -11.17
C LEU A 182 5.83 25.45 -12.70
N LEU A 183 5.26 24.39 -13.28
CA LEU A 183 5.10 24.27 -14.72
C LEU A 183 4.13 25.34 -15.27
N MET A 184 3.00 25.55 -14.62
CA MET A 184 2.04 26.58 -15.02
C MET A 184 2.65 27.98 -14.97
N GLN A 185 3.49 28.29 -13.98
CA GLN A 185 4.22 29.57 -13.91
C GLN A 185 5.25 29.74 -15.04
N ALA A 186 5.85 28.64 -15.50
CA ALA A 186 6.85 28.68 -16.59
C ALA A 186 6.23 28.88 -17.98
N PHE A 187 4.92 28.64 -18.13
CA PHE A 187 4.18 28.84 -19.40
C PHE A 187 3.43 30.19 -19.47
N LEU A 188 3.47 31.01 -18.43
CA LEU A 188 2.92 32.36 -18.38
C LEU A 188 4.01 33.40 -18.62
#